data_3f426f688347a20033146a73a154201f
#
_entry.id   3f426f688347a20033146a73a154201f
#
_cell.length_a   1.000
_cell.length_b   1.000
_cell.length_c   1.000
_cell.angle_alpha   90.00
_cell.angle_beta   90.00
_cell.angle_gamma   90.00
#
_symmetry.space_group_name_H-M   'P 1'
#
loop_
_entity.id
_entity.type
_entity.pdbx_description
1 polymer ?
#
loop_
_entity_poly.entity_id
_entity_poly.type
_entity_poly.pdbx_seq_one_letter_code
_entity_poly.pdbx_strand_id
1 'polypeptide(L)'
;MIISFVSPRLLLIGGGTVAKLNEVLAQFGLSRPLVVTDPWMISSGMVDRALAPLRAAGLAPAVFSETVPDPTDTVVEAGVALLRAGDYDCLIGFGGGSPMDTAKAMAILAAAPPGAKMREFKVPAQANCAALPVIGVPTTAGTGSEATRFTVITDTECDEKMLIAGLGALPIAAVVDHELTLNLPPRITADSGIDSLTHALEAFVSRRANPESDACALRAVQLIAPNLRTVYREPHSESARAAMMKGATLAGLAFSNSSVALVHGMSRPIGAHFHVPHGLSNAMLLPAVTAYSLNAEPERYATAARAMGIVGAEEGDSSAGVKLLEELASLNRDLAVPSPSAYGIDLQRWEELLPTMAEQALASGSPANNPLVPSAGEIVALYRRAWSG
;
A
#
# COMPACT_ATOMS: atom_id res chain seq x y z
N MET A 1 -6.06 14.66 24.37
CA MET A 1 -6.38 13.69 23.30
C MET A 1 -5.59 12.42 23.55
N ILE A 2 -6.20 11.23 23.45
CA ILE A 2 -5.46 9.95 23.54
C ILE A 2 -5.19 9.52 22.09
N ILE A 3 -3.92 9.29 21.76
CA ILE A 3 -3.47 8.80 20.45
C ILE A 3 -3.01 7.35 20.62
N SER A 4 -3.49 6.46 19.75
CA SER A 4 -2.96 5.10 19.63
C SER A 4 -2.13 5.03 18.36
N PHE A 5 -0.84 4.74 18.49
CA PHE A 5 0.08 4.54 17.38
C PHE A 5 0.65 3.13 17.43
N VAL A 6 0.55 2.40 16.32
CA VAL A 6 1.04 1.03 16.20
C VAL A 6 2.07 0.93 15.07
N SER A 7 3.10 0.11 15.30
CA SER A 7 4.16 -0.16 14.33
C SER A 7 4.68 -1.58 14.50
N PRO A 8 5.37 -2.17 13.52
CA PRO A 8 6.19 -3.34 13.74
C PRO A 8 7.17 -3.13 14.90
N ARG A 9 7.47 -4.20 15.64
CA ARG A 9 8.44 -4.14 16.75
C ARG A 9 9.86 -3.86 16.26
N LEU A 10 10.16 -4.23 15.01
CA LEU A 10 11.45 -3.99 14.36
C LEU A 10 11.21 -3.47 12.94
N LEU A 11 11.86 -2.36 12.62
CA LEU A 11 12.01 -1.85 11.25
C LEU A 11 13.50 -1.86 10.90
N LEU A 12 13.92 -2.78 10.05
CA LEU A 12 15.29 -2.87 9.54
C LEU A 12 15.31 -2.31 8.13
N ILE A 13 15.92 -1.13 7.94
CA ILE A 13 15.85 -0.36 6.69
C ILE A 13 17.25 -0.08 6.15
N GLY A 14 17.52 -0.47 4.91
CA GLY A 14 18.79 -0.19 4.23
C GLY A 14 19.13 -1.24 3.17
N GLY A 15 20.15 -0.96 2.35
CA GLY A 15 20.65 -1.91 1.35
C GLY A 15 21.25 -3.15 2.01
N GLY A 16 20.99 -4.32 1.43
CA GLY A 16 21.49 -5.61 1.93
C GLY A 16 20.82 -6.10 3.21
N THR A 17 19.75 -5.44 3.70
CA THR A 17 19.07 -5.86 4.94
C THR A 17 18.40 -7.22 4.81
N VAL A 18 18.02 -7.66 3.62
CA VAL A 18 17.49 -9.01 3.39
C VAL A 18 18.47 -10.11 3.83
N ALA A 19 19.79 -9.84 3.75
CA ALA A 19 20.81 -10.76 4.24
C ALA A 19 20.79 -10.96 5.76
N LYS A 20 20.05 -10.10 6.50
CA LYS A 20 19.89 -10.15 7.95
C LYS A 20 18.63 -10.90 8.41
N LEU A 21 17.89 -11.52 7.50
CA LEU A 21 16.66 -12.24 7.85
C LEU A 21 16.86 -13.30 8.93
N ASN A 22 17.99 -14.02 8.92
CA ASN A 22 18.33 -14.99 9.95
C ASN A 22 18.51 -14.34 11.33
N GLU A 23 19.14 -13.16 11.39
CA GLU A 23 19.32 -12.41 12.63
C GLU A 23 17.97 -11.89 13.15
N VAL A 24 17.08 -11.42 12.24
CA VAL A 24 15.72 -10.98 12.57
C VAL A 24 14.90 -12.14 13.15
N LEU A 25 14.91 -13.30 12.52
CA LEU A 25 14.24 -14.50 13.04
C LEU A 25 14.77 -14.87 14.42
N ALA A 26 16.07 -14.90 14.60
CA ALA A 26 16.70 -15.24 15.87
C ALA A 26 16.31 -14.26 17.01
N GLN A 27 16.19 -12.95 16.74
CA GLN A 27 15.75 -11.96 17.72
C GLN A 27 14.36 -12.24 18.27
N PHE A 28 13.50 -12.88 17.47
CA PHE A 28 12.14 -13.25 17.88
C PHE A 28 12.00 -14.71 18.31
N GLY A 29 13.11 -15.47 18.34
CA GLY A 29 13.11 -16.90 18.68
C GLY A 29 12.42 -17.78 17.64
N LEU A 30 12.43 -17.37 16.37
CA LEU A 30 11.78 -18.03 15.23
C LEU A 30 12.81 -18.81 14.40
N SER A 31 12.42 -19.96 13.90
CA SER A 31 13.35 -20.86 13.19
C SER A 31 12.74 -21.68 12.05
N ARG A 32 11.43 -21.70 11.91
CA ARG A 32 10.71 -22.51 10.91
C ARG A 32 9.79 -21.63 10.05
N PRO A 33 10.37 -20.71 9.23
CA PRO A 33 9.57 -19.81 8.42
C PRO A 33 8.93 -20.49 7.22
N LEU A 34 7.67 -20.11 6.91
CA LEU A 34 7.06 -20.29 5.61
C LEU A 34 7.13 -18.96 4.85
N VAL A 35 7.78 -18.96 3.69
CA VAL A 35 7.86 -17.80 2.81
C VAL A 35 6.64 -17.79 1.91
N VAL A 36 5.90 -16.67 1.94
CA VAL A 36 4.70 -16.44 1.09
C VAL A 36 5.08 -15.45 0.01
N THR A 37 4.93 -15.85 -1.23
CA THR A 37 5.37 -15.08 -2.41
C THR A 37 4.51 -15.38 -3.62
N ASP A 38 4.87 -14.85 -4.78
CA ASP A 38 4.20 -15.06 -6.06
C ASP A 38 5.11 -15.79 -7.07
N PRO A 39 4.54 -16.35 -8.18
CA PRO A 39 5.32 -17.08 -9.19
C PRO A 39 6.40 -16.24 -9.86
N TRP A 40 6.19 -14.91 -9.99
CA TRP A 40 7.18 -14.04 -10.61
C TRP A 40 8.44 -13.88 -9.73
N MET A 41 8.26 -13.76 -8.42
CA MET A 41 9.37 -13.70 -7.48
C MET A 41 10.23 -14.98 -7.51
N ILE A 42 9.60 -16.14 -7.72
CA ILE A 42 10.31 -17.42 -7.92
C ILE A 42 11.09 -17.38 -9.25
N SER A 43 10.41 -17.09 -10.35
CA SER A 43 11.03 -17.14 -11.69
C SER A 43 12.14 -16.10 -11.88
N SER A 44 12.09 -14.98 -11.16
CA SER A 44 13.13 -13.94 -11.17
C SER A 44 14.40 -14.31 -10.37
N GLY A 45 14.36 -15.38 -9.58
CA GLY A 45 15.45 -15.77 -8.69
C GLY A 45 15.60 -14.91 -7.42
N MET A 46 14.70 -13.93 -7.21
CA MET A 46 14.77 -13.04 -6.05
C MET A 46 14.54 -13.78 -4.74
N VAL A 47 13.63 -14.76 -4.74
CA VAL A 47 13.38 -15.61 -3.56
C VAL A 47 14.62 -16.37 -3.16
N ASP A 48 15.34 -16.99 -4.10
CA ASP A 48 16.55 -17.76 -3.78
C ASP A 48 17.64 -16.85 -3.19
N ARG A 49 17.80 -15.63 -3.68
CA ARG A 49 18.70 -14.62 -3.08
C ARG A 49 18.31 -14.30 -1.64
N ALA A 50 17.02 -14.09 -1.38
CA ALA A 50 16.52 -13.79 -0.04
C ALA A 50 16.64 -14.98 0.92
N LEU A 51 16.50 -16.22 0.43
CA LEU A 51 16.58 -17.42 1.24
C LEU A 51 18.01 -17.95 1.45
N ALA A 52 18.97 -17.52 0.62
CA ALA A 52 20.36 -17.96 0.75
C ALA A 52 20.95 -17.72 2.16
N PRO A 53 20.77 -16.55 2.81
CA PRO A 53 21.24 -16.32 4.18
C PRO A 53 20.57 -17.24 5.21
N LEU A 54 19.29 -17.56 5.05
CA LEU A 54 18.57 -18.48 5.94
C LEU A 54 19.11 -19.89 5.82
N ARG A 55 19.31 -20.37 4.59
CA ARG A 55 19.90 -21.69 4.31
C ARG A 55 21.35 -21.79 4.84
N ALA A 56 22.14 -20.72 4.66
CA ALA A 56 23.50 -20.64 5.20
C ALA A 56 23.54 -20.70 6.74
N ALA A 57 22.50 -20.19 7.40
CA ALA A 57 22.33 -20.30 8.85
C ALA A 57 21.75 -21.66 9.31
N GLY A 58 21.59 -22.63 8.41
CA GLY A 58 21.07 -23.97 8.72
C GLY A 58 19.53 -24.05 8.81
N LEU A 59 18.81 -23.01 8.43
CA LEU A 59 17.34 -23.02 8.37
C LEU A 59 16.87 -23.65 7.05
N ALA A 60 15.68 -24.28 7.08
CA ALA A 60 15.06 -24.90 5.91
C ALA A 60 13.71 -24.22 5.61
N PRO A 61 13.69 -22.99 5.07
CA PRO A 61 12.46 -22.28 4.77
C PRO A 61 11.69 -23.01 3.67
N ALA A 62 10.40 -23.26 3.90
CA ALA A 62 9.47 -23.69 2.87
C ALA A 62 8.91 -22.45 2.12
N VAL A 63 8.36 -22.66 0.94
CA VAL A 63 7.84 -21.59 0.10
C VAL A 63 6.42 -21.92 -0.35
N PHE A 64 5.50 -20.98 -0.14
CA PHE A 64 4.17 -20.94 -0.76
C PHE A 64 4.20 -19.84 -1.83
N SER A 65 4.07 -20.22 -3.10
CA SER A 65 4.22 -19.31 -4.24
C SER A 65 2.95 -19.15 -5.08
N GLU A 66 1.80 -19.47 -4.51
CA GLU A 66 0.51 -19.42 -5.22
C GLU A 66 -0.22 -18.09 -5.06
N THR A 67 0.42 -17.07 -4.48
CA THR A 67 -0.18 -15.74 -4.38
C THR A 67 -0.43 -15.15 -5.77
N VAL A 68 -1.62 -14.61 -5.95
CA VAL A 68 -2.06 -13.93 -7.17
C VAL A 68 -2.18 -12.42 -6.94
N PRO A 69 -2.14 -11.58 -7.99
CA PRO A 69 -2.56 -10.19 -7.87
C PRO A 69 -3.99 -10.14 -7.30
N ASP A 70 -4.25 -9.17 -6.38
CA ASP A 70 -5.51 -9.12 -5.65
C ASP A 70 -5.87 -10.48 -4.99
N PRO A 71 -5.12 -10.90 -3.95
CA PRO A 71 -5.20 -12.25 -3.41
C PRO A 71 -6.60 -12.61 -2.95
N THR A 72 -6.98 -13.87 -3.18
CA THR A 72 -8.32 -14.38 -2.89
C THR A 72 -8.36 -15.17 -1.58
N ASP A 73 -9.54 -15.31 -1.02
CA ASP A 73 -9.81 -16.17 0.15
C ASP A 73 -9.43 -17.64 -0.13
N THR A 74 -9.63 -18.12 -1.35
CA THR A 74 -9.25 -19.49 -1.77
C THR A 74 -7.73 -19.69 -1.75
N VAL A 75 -6.95 -18.73 -2.18
CA VAL A 75 -5.48 -18.77 -2.08
C VAL A 75 -5.03 -18.76 -0.62
N VAL A 76 -5.67 -17.93 0.21
CA VAL A 76 -5.39 -17.90 1.66
C VAL A 76 -5.71 -19.25 2.29
N GLU A 77 -6.85 -19.86 1.97
CA GLU A 77 -7.24 -21.19 2.49
C GLU A 77 -6.24 -22.28 2.09
N ALA A 78 -5.75 -22.28 0.84
CA ALA A 78 -4.71 -23.20 0.38
C ALA A 78 -3.41 -23.04 1.19
N GLY A 79 -2.98 -21.80 1.41
CA GLY A 79 -1.81 -21.52 2.24
C GLY A 79 -1.99 -21.91 3.71
N VAL A 80 -3.19 -21.74 4.27
CA VAL A 80 -3.52 -22.18 5.63
C VAL A 80 -3.51 -23.71 5.75
N ALA A 81 -3.97 -24.43 4.71
CA ALA A 81 -3.86 -25.89 4.69
C ALA A 81 -2.40 -26.35 4.76
N LEU A 82 -1.51 -25.70 4.01
CA LEU A 82 -0.06 -25.97 4.08
C LEU A 82 0.50 -25.65 5.46
N LEU A 83 0.13 -24.49 6.07
CA LEU A 83 0.56 -24.13 7.43
C LEU A 83 0.16 -25.17 8.47
N ARG A 84 -1.07 -25.67 8.40
CA ARG A 84 -1.61 -26.67 9.35
C ARG A 84 -1.03 -28.05 9.15
N ALA A 85 -0.55 -28.38 7.94
CA ALA A 85 0.08 -29.66 7.63
C ALA A 85 1.58 -29.67 8.00
N GLY A 86 2.21 -28.52 8.17
CA GLY A 86 3.63 -28.38 8.49
C GLY A 86 3.87 -27.87 9.92
N ASP A 87 5.15 -27.77 10.27
CA ASP A 87 5.60 -27.25 11.56
C ASP A 87 6.29 -25.87 11.35
N TYR A 88 5.47 -24.84 11.15
CA TYR A 88 5.94 -23.48 10.92
C TYR A 88 5.64 -22.59 12.14
N ASP A 89 6.59 -21.73 12.51
CA ASP A 89 6.45 -20.81 13.65
C ASP A 89 6.26 -19.34 13.21
N CYS A 90 6.46 -19.03 11.93
CA CYS A 90 6.24 -17.70 11.37
C CYS A 90 6.05 -17.72 9.86
N LEU A 91 5.60 -16.57 9.32
CA LEU A 91 5.54 -16.34 7.88
C LEU A 91 6.48 -15.18 7.49
N ILE A 92 7.06 -15.28 6.30
CA ILE A 92 7.77 -14.18 5.65
C ILE A 92 6.98 -13.81 4.39
N GLY A 93 6.29 -12.65 4.42
CA GLY A 93 5.65 -12.11 3.22
C GLY A 93 6.71 -11.42 2.35
N PHE A 94 7.10 -12.05 1.23
CA PHE A 94 8.16 -11.60 0.35
C PHE A 94 7.60 -11.20 -1.01
N GLY A 95 7.60 -9.91 -1.33
CA GLY A 95 7.07 -9.39 -2.60
C GLY A 95 6.44 -8.02 -2.50
N GLY A 96 5.52 -7.72 -3.41
CA GLY A 96 4.66 -6.54 -3.32
C GLY A 96 3.57 -6.67 -2.26
N GLY A 97 2.49 -5.88 -2.39
CA GLY A 97 1.36 -5.92 -1.45
C GLY A 97 0.71 -7.29 -1.35
N SER A 98 0.46 -7.95 -2.49
CA SER A 98 -0.29 -9.22 -2.53
C SER A 98 0.35 -10.37 -1.73
N PRO A 99 1.66 -10.68 -1.84
CA PRO A 99 2.31 -11.67 -0.99
C PRO A 99 2.25 -11.31 0.50
N MET A 100 2.44 -10.04 0.85
CA MET A 100 2.36 -9.61 2.25
C MET A 100 0.94 -9.72 2.80
N ASP A 101 -0.05 -9.34 2.01
CA ASP A 101 -1.46 -9.43 2.39
C ASP A 101 -1.89 -10.90 2.53
N THR A 102 -1.48 -11.77 1.61
CA THR A 102 -1.68 -13.22 1.74
C THR A 102 -1.05 -13.77 3.03
N ALA A 103 0.20 -13.41 3.33
CA ALA A 103 0.87 -13.87 4.55
C ALA A 103 0.14 -13.44 5.83
N LYS A 104 -0.31 -12.18 5.90
CA LYS A 104 -1.10 -11.66 7.04
C LYS A 104 -2.43 -12.38 7.19
N ALA A 105 -3.15 -12.56 6.08
CA ALA A 105 -4.43 -13.28 6.08
C ALA A 105 -4.26 -14.75 6.51
N MET A 106 -3.23 -15.43 5.98
CA MET A 106 -2.86 -16.79 6.40
C MET A 106 -2.54 -16.85 7.90
N ALA A 107 -1.78 -15.87 8.42
CA ALA A 107 -1.42 -15.81 9.83
C ALA A 107 -2.65 -15.70 10.76
N ILE A 108 -3.62 -14.87 10.39
CA ILE A 108 -4.89 -14.69 11.11
C ILE A 108 -5.72 -15.99 11.03
N LEU A 109 -5.95 -16.48 9.83
CA LEU A 109 -6.86 -17.61 9.61
C LEU A 109 -6.31 -18.94 10.14
N ALA A 110 -4.98 -19.12 10.12
CA ALA A 110 -4.35 -20.32 10.69
C ALA A 110 -4.48 -20.38 12.22
N ALA A 111 -4.49 -19.24 12.91
CA ALA A 111 -4.69 -19.14 14.35
C ALA A 111 -6.18 -19.17 14.76
N ALA A 112 -7.09 -19.00 13.83
CA ALA A 112 -8.53 -19.06 14.05
C ALA A 112 -9.04 -20.49 14.23
N PRO A 113 -10.23 -20.68 14.83
CA PRO A 113 -10.84 -22.01 14.94
C PRO A 113 -11.00 -22.69 13.57
N PRO A 114 -10.94 -24.03 13.48
CA PRO A 114 -11.21 -24.76 12.26
C PRO A 114 -12.58 -24.39 11.66
N GLY A 115 -12.60 -24.10 10.36
CA GLY A 115 -13.81 -23.71 9.64
C GLY A 115 -14.09 -22.20 9.60
N ALA A 116 -13.33 -21.38 10.32
CA ALA A 116 -13.42 -19.92 10.18
C ALA A 116 -13.11 -19.46 8.76
N LYS A 117 -13.78 -18.41 8.30
CA LYS A 117 -13.65 -17.83 6.96
C LYS A 117 -13.09 -16.40 7.04
N MET A 118 -12.32 -15.97 6.00
CA MET A 118 -11.75 -14.63 5.98
C MET A 118 -12.79 -13.51 6.12
N ARG A 119 -14.00 -13.69 5.61
CA ARG A 119 -15.09 -12.72 5.72
C ARG A 119 -15.52 -12.39 7.15
N GLU A 120 -15.25 -13.28 8.12
CA GLU A 120 -15.55 -13.05 9.53
C GLU A 120 -14.67 -11.96 10.14
N PHE A 121 -13.52 -11.67 9.52
CA PHE A 121 -12.56 -10.66 9.95
C PHE A 121 -12.69 -9.35 9.19
N LYS A 122 -13.58 -9.27 8.18
CA LYS A 122 -13.83 -8.07 7.39
C LYS A 122 -14.37 -6.94 8.28
N VAL A 123 -13.91 -5.70 8.03
CA VAL A 123 -14.49 -4.53 8.70
C VAL A 123 -16.02 -4.49 8.52
N PRO A 124 -16.80 -4.10 9.56
CA PRO A 124 -16.37 -3.41 10.80
C PRO A 124 -15.76 -4.31 11.88
N ALA A 125 -15.70 -5.64 11.70
CA ALA A 125 -14.96 -6.51 12.61
C ALA A 125 -13.50 -6.08 12.70
N GLN A 126 -12.89 -6.25 13.88
CA GLN A 126 -11.49 -5.92 14.10
C GLN A 126 -10.70 -7.22 14.31
N ALA A 127 -9.75 -7.49 13.44
CA ALA A 127 -8.84 -8.64 13.55
C ALA A 127 -7.78 -8.43 14.66
N ASN A 128 -8.23 -8.04 15.86
CA ASN A 128 -7.38 -7.92 17.05
C ASN A 128 -7.28 -9.27 17.78
N CYS A 129 -6.93 -10.31 17.02
CA CYS A 129 -6.85 -11.69 17.46
C CYS A 129 -5.39 -12.17 17.48
N ALA A 130 -5.18 -13.36 18.06
CA ALA A 130 -3.92 -14.07 17.88
C ALA A 130 -3.69 -14.36 16.39
N ALA A 131 -2.44 -14.23 15.96
CA ALA A 131 -1.99 -14.55 14.62
C ALA A 131 -0.56 -15.10 14.71
N LEU A 132 -0.15 -15.89 13.71
CA LEU A 132 1.26 -16.25 13.60
C LEU A 132 2.11 -15.01 13.34
N PRO A 133 3.36 -14.97 13.85
CA PRO A 133 4.26 -13.87 13.54
C PRO A 133 4.48 -13.71 12.03
N VAL A 134 4.36 -12.48 11.52
CA VAL A 134 4.65 -12.15 10.11
C VAL A 134 5.84 -11.21 10.05
N ILE A 135 6.79 -11.48 9.15
CA ILE A 135 7.87 -10.58 8.78
C ILE A 135 7.59 -10.10 7.36
N GLY A 136 7.43 -8.78 7.18
CA GLY A 136 7.23 -8.17 5.86
C GLY A 136 8.55 -7.87 5.18
N VAL A 137 8.71 -8.31 3.93
CA VAL A 137 9.88 -8.02 3.08
C VAL A 137 9.38 -7.45 1.76
N PRO A 138 9.18 -6.12 1.68
CA PRO A 138 8.66 -5.49 0.48
C PRO A 138 9.68 -5.48 -0.64
N THR A 139 9.23 -5.74 -1.88
CA THR A 139 10.02 -5.61 -3.10
C THR A 139 9.55 -4.47 -3.99
N THR A 140 8.55 -3.69 -3.54
CA THR A 140 8.05 -2.48 -4.19
C THR A 140 8.03 -1.33 -3.18
N ALA A 141 8.29 -0.12 -3.65
CA ALA A 141 8.22 1.10 -2.84
C ALA A 141 6.83 1.75 -3.01
N GLY A 142 5.78 1.11 -2.51
CA GLY A 142 4.39 1.53 -2.76
C GLY A 142 3.47 1.31 -1.58
N THR A 143 3.04 0.09 -1.39
CA THR A 143 1.91 -0.26 -0.52
C THR A 143 2.13 -0.01 0.97
N GLY A 144 3.39 -0.05 1.44
CA GLY A 144 3.69 0.04 2.87
C GLY A 144 3.10 -1.11 3.70
N SER A 145 2.66 -2.22 3.06
CA SER A 145 1.99 -3.33 3.74
C SER A 145 2.83 -3.94 4.85
N GLU A 146 4.16 -3.89 4.76
CA GLU A 146 5.09 -4.34 5.79
C GLU A 146 4.97 -3.58 7.12
N ALA A 147 4.35 -2.38 7.10
CA ALA A 147 4.22 -1.49 8.24
C ALA A 147 2.76 -1.25 8.67
N THR A 148 1.79 -1.92 8.03
CA THR A 148 0.37 -1.67 8.25
C THR A 148 -0.35 -2.79 8.96
N ARG A 149 -1.40 -2.45 9.69
CA ARG A 149 -2.36 -3.37 10.31
C ARG A 149 -3.54 -3.71 9.41
N PHE A 150 -3.36 -3.62 8.09
CA PHE A 150 -4.39 -3.89 7.11
C PHE A 150 -3.96 -5.03 6.19
N THR A 151 -4.94 -5.79 5.71
CA THR A 151 -4.78 -6.71 4.58
C THR A 151 -6.06 -6.69 3.75
N VAL A 152 -5.93 -6.82 2.43
CA VAL A 152 -7.05 -6.81 1.49
C VAL A 152 -7.10 -8.16 0.78
N ILE A 153 -8.21 -8.86 0.94
CA ILE A 153 -8.44 -10.20 0.35
C ILE A 153 -9.74 -10.17 -0.43
N THR A 154 -9.74 -10.71 -1.63
CA THR A 154 -10.94 -10.83 -2.46
C THR A 154 -11.76 -12.03 -1.99
N ASP A 155 -13.02 -11.78 -1.66
CA ASP A 155 -14.03 -12.81 -1.40
C ASP A 155 -14.53 -13.35 -2.74
N THR A 156 -14.23 -14.62 -3.04
CA THR A 156 -14.57 -15.23 -4.33
C THR A 156 -16.07 -15.61 -4.47
N GLU A 157 -16.83 -15.64 -3.37
CA GLU A 157 -18.27 -15.91 -3.44
C GLU A 157 -19.08 -14.71 -3.94
N CYS A 158 -18.64 -13.49 -3.64
CA CYS A 158 -19.36 -12.26 -4.01
C CYS A 158 -18.51 -11.25 -4.80
N ASP A 159 -17.29 -11.61 -5.17
CA ASP A 159 -16.33 -10.77 -5.90
C ASP A 159 -16.09 -9.40 -5.21
N GLU A 160 -15.90 -9.44 -3.88
CA GLU A 160 -15.73 -8.26 -3.06
C GLU A 160 -14.31 -8.20 -2.47
N LYS A 161 -13.66 -7.03 -2.56
CA LYS A 161 -12.40 -6.76 -1.85
C LYS A 161 -12.68 -6.48 -0.37
N MET A 162 -12.41 -7.48 0.47
CA MET A 162 -12.55 -7.37 1.92
C MET A 162 -11.35 -6.65 2.51
N LEU A 163 -11.59 -5.53 3.19
CA LEU A 163 -10.61 -4.92 4.08
C LEU A 163 -10.66 -5.61 5.45
N ILE A 164 -9.54 -6.20 5.86
CA ILE A 164 -9.34 -6.76 7.21
C ILE A 164 -8.40 -5.82 7.95
N ALA A 165 -8.78 -5.41 9.15
CA ALA A 165 -8.07 -4.42 9.94
C ALA A 165 -7.91 -4.89 11.39
N GLY A 166 -6.70 -4.79 11.94
CA GLY A 166 -6.45 -5.12 13.34
C GLY A 166 -5.00 -5.51 13.62
N LEU A 167 -4.68 -5.69 14.90
CA LEU A 167 -3.31 -6.01 15.33
C LEU A 167 -2.83 -7.39 14.83
N GLY A 168 -3.75 -8.31 14.54
CA GLY A 168 -3.41 -9.62 13.95
C GLY A 168 -2.84 -9.51 12.53
N ALA A 169 -3.14 -8.41 11.81
CA ALA A 169 -2.58 -8.15 10.49
C ALA A 169 -1.27 -7.33 10.53
N LEU A 170 -0.82 -6.87 11.72
CA LEU A 170 0.40 -6.08 11.83
C LEU A 170 1.63 -6.99 11.84
N PRO A 171 2.57 -6.87 10.90
CA PRO A 171 3.82 -7.61 10.95
C PRO A 171 4.62 -7.31 12.23
N ILE A 172 5.30 -8.30 12.78
CA ILE A 172 6.17 -8.09 13.95
C ILE A 172 7.47 -7.40 13.57
N ALA A 173 7.92 -7.61 12.33
CA ALA A 173 9.11 -6.98 11.77
C ALA A 173 8.92 -6.66 10.29
N ALA A 174 9.60 -5.62 9.83
CA ALA A 174 9.75 -5.30 8.42
C ALA A 174 11.24 -5.22 8.07
N VAL A 175 11.63 -5.90 6.99
CA VAL A 175 12.98 -5.88 6.42
C VAL A 175 12.91 -5.17 5.09
N VAL A 176 13.28 -3.90 5.09
CA VAL A 176 13.07 -2.95 3.99
C VAL A 176 14.37 -2.73 3.25
N ASP A 177 14.58 -3.53 2.21
CA ASP A 177 15.79 -3.54 1.39
C ASP A 177 15.53 -2.90 0.02
N HIS A 178 16.08 -1.72 -0.21
CA HIS A 178 15.88 -1.04 -1.49
C HIS A 178 16.54 -1.74 -2.69
N GLU A 179 17.56 -2.59 -2.46
CA GLU A 179 18.20 -3.34 -3.53
C GLU A 179 17.22 -4.32 -4.21
N LEU A 180 16.17 -4.74 -3.51
CA LEU A 180 15.10 -5.58 -4.07
C LEU A 180 14.26 -4.84 -5.12
N THR A 181 14.35 -3.50 -5.20
CA THR A 181 13.59 -2.68 -6.14
C THR A 181 14.39 -2.27 -7.40
N LEU A 182 15.70 -2.52 -7.45
CA LEU A 182 16.59 -2.03 -8.52
C LEU A 182 16.19 -2.49 -9.93
N ASN A 183 15.56 -3.66 -10.04
CA ASN A 183 15.17 -4.26 -11.31
C ASN A 183 13.65 -4.16 -11.60
N LEU A 184 12.91 -3.34 -10.84
CA LEU A 184 11.49 -3.14 -11.09
C LEU A 184 11.26 -2.44 -12.44
N PRO A 185 10.29 -2.89 -13.24
CA PRO A 185 9.88 -2.20 -14.44
C PRO A 185 9.48 -0.74 -14.17
N PRO A 186 9.76 0.19 -15.10
CA PRO A 186 9.42 1.61 -14.93
C PRO A 186 7.94 1.85 -14.60
N ARG A 187 7.01 1.12 -15.23
CA ARG A 187 5.58 1.25 -14.94
C ARG A 187 5.24 0.88 -13.50
N ILE A 188 5.75 -0.25 -13.00
CA ILE A 188 5.54 -0.65 -11.60
C ILE A 188 6.19 0.36 -10.65
N THR A 189 7.38 0.87 -10.99
CA THR A 189 8.05 1.92 -10.20
C THR A 189 7.20 3.18 -10.11
N ALA A 190 6.61 3.64 -11.22
CA ALA A 190 5.76 4.82 -11.24
C ALA A 190 4.46 4.60 -10.45
N ASP A 191 3.75 3.51 -10.72
CA ASP A 191 2.47 3.20 -10.09
C ASP A 191 2.61 3.06 -8.57
N SER A 192 3.60 2.26 -8.12
CA SER A 192 3.86 2.09 -6.70
C SER A 192 4.35 3.38 -6.03
N GLY A 193 5.17 4.16 -6.73
CA GLY A 193 5.69 5.42 -6.20
C GLY A 193 4.61 6.49 -6.03
N ILE A 194 3.68 6.64 -6.98
CA ILE A 194 2.54 7.54 -6.83
C ILE A 194 1.57 7.02 -5.77
N ASP A 195 1.38 5.71 -5.67
CA ASP A 195 0.57 5.10 -4.61
C ASP A 195 1.11 5.48 -3.23
N SER A 196 2.42 5.34 -3.00
CA SER A 196 3.03 5.73 -1.71
C SER A 196 2.94 7.24 -1.45
N LEU A 197 3.06 8.10 -2.48
CA LEU A 197 2.83 9.54 -2.34
C LEU A 197 1.37 9.83 -1.97
N THR A 198 0.43 9.13 -2.60
CA THR A 198 -1.00 9.25 -2.31
C THR A 198 -1.31 8.82 -0.88
N HIS A 199 -0.74 7.70 -0.42
CA HIS A 199 -0.84 7.26 0.97
C HIS A 199 -0.39 8.34 1.94
N ALA A 200 0.79 8.94 1.69
CA ALA A 200 1.33 9.99 2.56
C ALA A 200 0.46 11.26 2.56
N LEU A 201 0.02 11.72 1.39
CA LEU A 201 -0.83 12.90 1.26
C LEU A 201 -2.19 12.68 1.93
N GLU A 202 -2.88 11.56 1.61
CA GLU A 202 -4.17 11.26 2.21
C GLU A 202 -4.09 11.05 3.72
N ALA A 203 -3.05 10.35 4.22
CA ALA A 203 -2.82 10.20 5.65
C ALA A 203 -2.67 11.55 6.34
N PHE A 204 -1.93 12.47 5.73
CA PHE A 204 -1.69 13.81 6.26
C PHE A 204 -2.94 14.67 6.29
N VAL A 205 -3.74 14.69 5.21
CA VAL A 205 -4.96 15.50 5.15
C VAL A 205 -6.20 14.82 5.71
N SER A 206 -6.10 13.57 6.13
CA SER A 206 -7.21 12.77 6.67
C SER A 206 -7.84 13.44 7.90
N ARG A 207 -9.15 13.39 8.01
CA ARG A 207 -9.89 13.76 9.26
C ARG A 207 -9.48 12.93 10.48
N ARG A 208 -8.75 11.82 10.26
CA ARG A 208 -8.17 10.96 11.29
C ARG A 208 -6.68 11.24 11.55
N ALA A 209 -6.12 12.25 10.90
CA ALA A 209 -4.74 12.65 11.10
C ALA A 209 -4.47 13.01 12.56
N ASN A 210 -3.26 12.73 13.00
CA ASN A 210 -2.79 13.02 14.35
C ASN A 210 -1.29 13.35 14.29
N PRO A 211 -0.71 13.99 15.31
CA PRO A 211 0.68 14.44 15.28
C PRO A 211 1.70 13.35 14.91
N GLU A 212 1.48 12.10 15.38
CA GLU A 212 2.40 10.99 15.11
C GLU A 212 2.30 10.51 13.66
N SER A 213 1.07 10.39 13.14
CA SER A 213 0.86 10.05 11.72
C SER A 213 1.35 11.18 10.81
N ASP A 214 1.19 12.44 11.20
CA ASP A 214 1.64 13.62 10.45
C ASP A 214 3.16 13.64 10.30
N ALA A 215 3.89 13.33 11.37
CA ALA A 215 5.35 13.25 11.32
C ALA A 215 5.83 12.20 10.30
N CYS A 216 5.19 11.02 10.29
CA CYS A 216 5.48 9.97 9.32
C CYS A 216 5.10 10.40 7.89
N ALA A 217 3.92 10.98 7.71
CA ALA A 217 3.40 11.39 6.41
C ALA A 217 4.26 12.49 5.75
N LEU A 218 4.58 13.54 6.49
CA LEU A 218 5.43 14.63 5.98
C LEU A 218 6.84 14.14 5.66
N ARG A 219 7.41 13.25 6.51
CA ARG A 219 8.70 12.66 6.20
C ARG A 219 8.66 11.76 4.97
N ALA A 220 7.58 11.00 4.77
CA ALA A 220 7.37 10.22 3.55
C ALA A 220 7.33 11.12 2.31
N VAL A 221 6.53 12.18 2.34
CA VAL A 221 6.42 13.16 1.25
C VAL A 221 7.79 13.75 0.89
N GLN A 222 8.59 14.16 1.89
CA GLN A 222 9.96 14.70 1.69
C GLN A 222 10.91 13.71 1.03
N LEU A 223 10.70 12.41 1.22
CA LEU A 223 11.53 11.37 0.62
C LEU A 223 11.05 10.97 -0.78
N ILE A 224 9.73 10.87 -0.97
CA ILE A 224 9.14 10.35 -2.19
C ILE A 224 9.16 11.41 -3.30
N ALA A 225 8.63 12.60 -3.04
CA ALA A 225 8.40 13.60 -4.08
C ALA A 225 9.66 13.97 -4.89
N PRO A 226 10.82 14.27 -4.30
CA PRO A 226 12.02 14.63 -5.06
C PRO A 226 12.69 13.43 -5.77
N ASN A 227 12.38 12.19 -5.34
CA ASN A 227 13.08 11.00 -5.84
C ASN A 227 12.26 10.19 -6.85
N LEU A 228 10.94 10.39 -6.93
CA LEU A 228 10.06 9.57 -7.78
C LEU A 228 10.39 9.69 -9.28
N ARG A 229 10.62 10.90 -9.78
CA ARG A 229 11.08 11.11 -11.17
C ARG A 229 12.45 10.49 -11.41
N THR A 230 13.34 10.58 -10.43
CA THR A 230 14.70 10.03 -10.52
C THR A 230 14.64 8.51 -10.66
N VAL A 231 13.93 7.78 -9.81
CA VAL A 231 13.84 6.31 -9.90
C VAL A 231 13.13 5.84 -11.16
N TYR A 232 12.26 6.66 -11.74
CA TYR A 232 11.61 6.36 -13.02
C TYR A 232 12.56 6.48 -14.20
N ARG A 233 13.40 7.52 -14.22
CA ARG A 233 14.36 7.80 -15.31
C ARG A 233 15.68 7.05 -15.13
N GLU A 234 16.11 6.87 -13.89
CA GLU A 234 17.35 6.24 -13.47
C GLU A 234 17.07 5.08 -12.50
N PRO A 235 16.58 3.95 -13.01
CA PRO A 235 16.07 2.86 -12.16
C PRO A 235 17.11 2.25 -11.23
N HIS A 236 18.40 2.44 -11.49
CA HIS A 236 19.51 1.94 -10.67
C HIS A 236 20.11 2.99 -9.74
N SER A 237 19.48 4.17 -9.57
CA SER A 237 19.89 5.17 -8.57
C SER A 237 19.61 4.64 -7.16
N GLU A 238 20.63 4.06 -6.52
CA GLU A 238 20.51 3.45 -5.18
C GLU A 238 20.00 4.44 -4.14
N SER A 239 20.52 5.68 -4.14
CA SER A 239 20.08 6.69 -3.19
C SER A 239 18.60 7.06 -3.34
N ALA A 240 18.13 7.17 -4.59
CA ALA A 240 16.72 7.45 -4.87
C ALA A 240 15.84 6.22 -4.52
N ARG A 241 16.27 4.99 -4.84
CA ARG A 241 15.58 3.76 -4.42
C ARG A 241 15.48 3.66 -2.89
N ALA A 242 16.57 3.94 -2.17
CA ALA A 242 16.58 3.96 -0.71
C ALA A 242 15.60 4.98 -0.13
N ALA A 243 15.55 6.19 -0.71
CA ALA A 243 14.59 7.22 -0.33
C ALA A 243 13.14 6.79 -0.58
N MET A 244 12.86 6.22 -1.76
CA MET A 244 11.52 5.72 -2.11
C MET A 244 11.07 4.61 -1.17
N MET A 245 11.89 3.59 -0.92
CA MET A 245 11.55 2.48 -0.02
C MET A 245 11.26 2.96 1.39
N LYS A 246 12.16 3.79 1.95
CA LYS A 246 11.94 4.38 3.27
C LYS A 246 10.69 5.26 3.31
N GLY A 247 10.45 6.05 2.25
CA GLY A 247 9.26 6.89 2.11
C GLY A 247 7.98 6.05 2.09
N ALA A 248 7.94 4.96 1.33
CA ALA A 248 6.78 4.06 1.27
C ALA A 248 6.46 3.41 2.62
N THR A 249 7.47 2.93 3.35
CA THR A 249 7.29 2.38 4.69
C THR A 249 6.72 3.43 5.67
N LEU A 250 7.23 4.67 5.61
CA LEU A 250 6.72 5.76 6.44
C LEU A 250 5.30 6.16 6.05
N ALA A 251 4.96 6.17 4.76
CA ALA A 251 3.59 6.36 4.29
C ALA A 251 2.65 5.26 4.82
N GLY A 252 3.14 4.00 4.81
CA GLY A 252 2.46 2.86 5.43
C GLY A 252 2.16 3.08 6.91
N LEU A 253 3.16 3.49 7.69
CA LEU A 253 2.98 3.86 9.11
C LEU A 253 1.98 5.00 9.26
N ALA A 254 2.05 6.02 8.40
CA ALA A 254 1.15 7.18 8.49
C ALA A 254 -0.31 6.76 8.30
N PHE A 255 -0.67 6.13 7.19
CA PHE A 255 -2.07 5.77 6.96
C PHE A 255 -2.57 4.63 7.84
N SER A 256 -1.68 3.75 8.31
CA SER A 256 -2.04 2.73 9.29
C SER A 256 -2.51 3.33 10.62
N ASN A 257 -2.02 4.50 10.97
CA ASN A 257 -2.31 5.21 12.22
C ASN A 257 -3.22 6.44 12.06
N SER A 258 -3.60 6.76 10.83
CA SER A 258 -4.66 7.71 10.51
C SER A 258 -5.69 7.04 9.60
N SER A 259 -5.69 7.31 8.32
CA SER A 259 -6.41 6.56 7.29
C SER A 259 -6.06 7.09 5.89
N VAL A 260 -6.29 6.28 4.86
CA VAL A 260 -6.49 6.78 3.50
C VAL A 260 -7.85 7.48 3.36
N ALA A 261 -8.07 8.20 2.28
CA ALA A 261 -9.25 9.04 2.09
C ALA A 261 -9.94 8.80 0.72
N LEU A 262 -10.30 9.86 0.03
CA LEU A 262 -11.18 9.81 -1.15
C LEU A 262 -10.52 9.19 -2.37
N VAL A 263 -9.22 9.43 -2.62
CA VAL A 263 -8.51 8.82 -3.76
C VAL A 263 -8.60 7.32 -3.70
N HIS A 264 -8.22 6.73 -2.55
CA HIS A 264 -8.30 5.27 -2.34
C HIS A 264 -9.73 4.75 -2.34
N GLY A 265 -10.70 5.53 -1.85
CA GLY A 265 -12.11 5.17 -1.93
C GLY A 265 -12.58 5.01 -3.38
N MET A 266 -12.20 5.96 -4.24
CA MET A 266 -12.59 6.00 -5.65
C MET A 266 -11.77 5.04 -6.53
N SER A 267 -10.53 4.76 -6.19
CA SER A 267 -9.65 3.89 -7.02
C SER A 267 -10.07 2.42 -7.00
N ARG A 268 -10.58 1.92 -5.86
CA ARG A 268 -10.98 0.51 -5.71
C ARG A 268 -12.00 0.05 -6.73
N PRO A 269 -13.11 0.79 -6.98
CA PRO A 269 -14.07 0.43 -8.03
C PRO A 269 -13.46 0.43 -9.44
N ILE A 270 -12.54 1.35 -9.75
CA ILE A 270 -11.84 1.35 -11.04
C ILE A 270 -11.05 0.05 -11.22
N GLY A 271 -10.31 -0.36 -10.18
CA GLY A 271 -9.59 -1.63 -10.20
C GLY A 271 -10.51 -2.85 -10.38
N ALA A 272 -11.64 -2.87 -9.67
CA ALA A 272 -12.60 -3.98 -9.71
C ALA A 272 -13.29 -4.11 -11.08
N HIS A 273 -13.78 -3.01 -11.65
CA HIS A 273 -14.58 -3.05 -12.89
C HIS A 273 -13.74 -3.01 -14.18
N PHE A 274 -12.55 -2.41 -14.14
CA PHE A 274 -11.74 -2.17 -15.33
C PHE A 274 -10.34 -2.80 -15.26
N HIS A 275 -10.03 -3.51 -14.18
CA HIS A 275 -8.74 -4.18 -13.97
C HIS A 275 -7.53 -3.23 -14.08
N VAL A 276 -7.73 -1.96 -13.77
CA VAL A 276 -6.63 -0.98 -13.69
C VAL A 276 -5.80 -1.28 -12.42
N PRO A 277 -4.47 -1.37 -12.53
CA PRO A 277 -3.60 -1.54 -11.36
C PRO A 277 -3.86 -0.48 -10.29
N HIS A 278 -3.83 -0.88 -9.01
CA HIS A 278 -4.23 -0.03 -7.88
C HIS A 278 -3.49 1.32 -7.85
N GLY A 279 -2.17 1.31 -7.89
CA GLY A 279 -1.38 2.54 -7.87
C GLY A 279 -1.63 3.42 -9.10
N LEU A 280 -1.91 2.82 -10.26
CA LEU A 280 -2.26 3.56 -11.48
C LEU A 280 -3.62 4.24 -11.33
N SER A 281 -4.64 3.55 -10.80
CA SER A 281 -5.95 4.16 -10.56
C SER A 281 -5.90 5.29 -9.51
N ASN A 282 -5.05 5.16 -8.48
CA ASN A 282 -4.77 6.26 -7.56
C ASN A 282 -4.15 7.47 -8.28
N ALA A 283 -3.16 7.22 -9.15
CA ALA A 283 -2.50 8.28 -9.94
C ALA A 283 -3.48 9.05 -10.84
N MET A 284 -4.39 8.34 -11.52
CA MET A 284 -5.43 8.94 -12.38
C MET A 284 -6.36 9.89 -11.62
N LEU A 285 -6.63 9.60 -10.35
CA LEU A 285 -7.59 10.33 -9.53
C LEU A 285 -6.96 11.45 -8.69
N LEU A 286 -5.67 11.31 -8.34
CA LEU A 286 -4.99 12.15 -7.35
C LEU A 286 -5.12 13.66 -7.63
N PRO A 287 -4.89 14.19 -8.85
CA PRO A 287 -5.02 15.62 -9.10
C PRO A 287 -6.46 16.12 -8.94
N ALA A 288 -7.44 15.39 -9.47
CA ALA A 288 -8.85 15.79 -9.43
C ALA A 288 -9.42 15.80 -8.00
N VAL A 289 -9.08 14.78 -7.20
CA VAL A 289 -9.52 14.67 -5.80
C VAL A 289 -8.80 15.69 -4.91
N THR A 290 -7.52 15.95 -5.16
CA THR A 290 -6.77 17.00 -4.43
C THR A 290 -7.41 18.36 -4.71
N ALA A 291 -7.74 18.68 -5.97
CA ALA A 291 -8.41 19.93 -6.32
C ALA A 291 -9.78 20.10 -5.65
N TYR A 292 -10.54 19.02 -5.50
CA TYR A 292 -11.81 19.00 -4.79
C TYR A 292 -11.64 19.30 -3.29
N SER A 293 -10.61 18.74 -2.68
CA SER A 293 -10.39 18.77 -1.23
C SER A 293 -9.63 20.00 -0.74
N LEU A 294 -8.87 20.66 -1.62
CA LEU A 294 -7.89 21.69 -1.30
C LEU A 294 -8.44 22.82 -0.41
N ASN A 295 -9.64 23.32 -0.74
CA ASN A 295 -10.24 24.45 -0.03
C ASN A 295 -10.79 24.09 1.36
N ALA A 296 -10.92 22.80 1.68
CA ALA A 296 -11.36 22.36 3.00
C ALA A 296 -10.23 22.39 4.04
N GLU A 297 -8.97 22.17 3.60
CA GLU A 297 -7.79 22.13 4.47
C GLU A 297 -6.59 22.82 3.79
N PRO A 298 -6.70 24.12 3.42
CA PRO A 298 -5.68 24.81 2.61
C PRO A 298 -4.31 24.85 3.29
N GLU A 299 -4.24 25.01 4.62
CA GLU A 299 -2.99 25.01 5.39
C GLU A 299 -2.27 23.65 5.35
N ARG A 300 -3.01 22.55 5.42
CA ARG A 300 -2.43 21.20 5.36
C ARG A 300 -1.90 20.90 3.96
N TYR A 301 -2.62 21.23 2.91
CA TYR A 301 -2.13 21.08 1.54
C TYR A 301 -0.93 21.98 1.23
N ALA A 302 -0.90 23.21 1.73
CA ALA A 302 0.25 24.10 1.63
C ALA A 302 1.48 23.52 2.37
N THR A 303 1.26 22.94 3.56
CA THR A 303 2.33 22.25 4.31
C THR A 303 2.88 21.05 3.53
N ALA A 304 2.01 20.29 2.89
CA ALA A 304 2.42 19.19 2.01
C ALA A 304 3.22 19.70 0.80
N ALA A 305 2.82 20.80 0.17
CA ALA A 305 3.55 21.43 -0.94
C ALA A 305 4.95 21.88 -0.52
N ARG A 306 5.08 22.45 0.68
CA ARG A 306 6.40 22.82 1.26
C ARG A 306 7.24 21.57 1.54
N ALA A 307 6.64 20.52 2.09
CA ALA A 307 7.32 19.26 2.36
C ALA A 307 7.79 18.55 1.07
N MET A 308 7.03 18.67 -0.04
CA MET A 308 7.45 18.21 -1.37
C MET A 308 8.60 19.02 -1.97
N GLY A 309 8.91 20.18 -1.40
CA GLY A 309 9.93 21.10 -1.95
C GLY A 309 9.43 21.90 -3.16
N ILE A 310 8.12 21.98 -3.39
CA ILE A 310 7.51 22.71 -4.51
C ILE A 310 7.61 24.23 -4.28
N VAL A 311 7.43 24.64 -3.02
CA VAL A 311 7.41 26.05 -2.61
C VAL A 311 8.26 26.28 -1.36
N GLY A 312 8.72 27.53 -1.18
CA GLY A 312 9.42 27.95 0.03
C GLY A 312 8.47 28.18 1.22
N ALA A 313 9.06 28.39 2.40
CA ALA A 313 8.31 28.62 3.64
C ALA A 313 7.44 29.89 3.60
N GLU A 314 7.87 30.90 2.86
CA GLU A 314 7.21 32.22 2.76
C GLU A 314 6.04 32.25 1.76
N GLU A 315 5.84 31.17 1.00
CA GLU A 315 4.72 31.11 0.03
C GLU A 315 3.39 31.05 0.77
N GLY A 316 2.42 31.87 0.36
CA GLY A 316 1.08 31.87 0.93
C GLY A 316 0.31 30.57 0.63
N ASP A 317 -0.54 30.14 1.54
CA ASP A 317 -1.19 28.82 1.47
C ASP A 317 -2.03 28.61 0.20
N SER A 318 -2.76 29.64 -0.24
CA SER A 318 -3.55 29.55 -1.48
C SER A 318 -2.68 29.33 -2.70
N SER A 319 -1.56 30.06 -2.82
CA SER A 319 -0.61 29.90 -3.94
C SER A 319 0.10 28.54 -3.86
N ALA A 320 0.50 28.12 -2.66
CA ALA A 320 1.12 26.81 -2.44
C ALA A 320 0.18 25.67 -2.86
N GLY A 321 -1.10 25.79 -2.55
CA GLY A 321 -2.11 24.81 -2.97
C GLY A 321 -2.28 24.72 -4.50
N VAL A 322 -2.29 25.85 -5.21
CA VAL A 322 -2.34 25.87 -6.68
C VAL A 322 -1.09 25.19 -7.27
N LYS A 323 0.10 25.54 -6.77
CA LYS A 323 1.36 24.94 -7.23
C LYS A 323 1.44 23.43 -6.92
N LEU A 324 0.82 22.96 -5.83
CA LEU A 324 0.67 21.53 -5.55
C LEU A 324 -0.12 20.82 -6.65
N LEU A 325 -1.26 21.38 -7.06
CA LEU A 325 -2.08 20.80 -8.14
C LEU A 325 -1.34 20.76 -9.47
N GLU A 326 -0.62 21.84 -9.81
CA GLU A 326 0.23 21.89 -11.01
C GLU A 326 1.32 20.82 -10.99
N GLU A 327 1.95 20.63 -9.83
CA GLU A 327 2.99 19.61 -9.64
C GLU A 327 2.44 18.18 -9.74
N LEU A 328 1.30 17.87 -9.13
CA LEU A 328 0.68 16.56 -9.24
C LEU A 328 0.30 16.22 -10.69
N ALA A 329 -0.23 17.19 -11.43
CA ALA A 329 -0.51 17.02 -12.86
C ALA A 329 0.78 16.88 -13.68
N SER A 330 1.83 17.64 -13.36
CA SER A 330 3.16 17.50 -13.98
C SER A 330 3.78 16.13 -13.71
N LEU A 331 3.70 15.66 -12.48
CA LEU A 331 4.20 14.35 -12.07
C LEU A 331 3.54 13.23 -12.88
N ASN A 332 2.22 13.27 -13.03
CA ASN A 332 1.49 12.29 -13.85
C ASN A 332 1.98 12.28 -15.31
N ARG A 333 2.20 13.47 -15.91
CA ARG A 333 2.75 13.57 -17.27
C ARG A 333 4.16 12.98 -17.35
N ASP A 334 5.04 13.33 -16.42
CA ASP A 334 6.44 12.89 -16.40
C ASP A 334 6.60 11.39 -16.20
N LEU A 335 5.63 10.76 -15.51
CA LEU A 335 5.57 9.33 -15.25
C LEU A 335 4.72 8.57 -16.27
N ALA A 336 4.27 9.25 -17.34
CA ALA A 336 3.42 8.69 -18.39
C ALA A 336 2.16 7.99 -17.83
N VAL A 337 1.49 8.61 -16.83
CA VAL A 337 0.22 8.12 -16.30
C VAL A 337 -0.88 8.42 -17.31
N PRO A 338 -1.55 7.40 -17.89
CA PRO A 338 -2.66 7.61 -18.79
C PRO A 338 -3.89 8.08 -18.01
N SER A 339 -4.77 8.84 -18.65
CA SER A 339 -6.14 9.03 -18.15
C SER A 339 -6.96 7.74 -18.34
N PRO A 340 -8.13 7.58 -17.69
CA PRO A 340 -9.02 6.44 -17.94
C PRO A 340 -9.32 6.22 -19.42
N SER A 341 -9.58 7.29 -20.19
CA SER A 341 -9.81 7.21 -21.64
C SER A 341 -8.57 6.76 -22.40
N ALA A 342 -7.39 7.29 -22.06
CA ALA A 342 -6.12 6.92 -22.69
C ALA A 342 -5.65 5.49 -22.31
N TYR A 343 -6.08 4.98 -21.16
CA TYR A 343 -5.86 3.59 -20.76
C TYR A 343 -6.65 2.59 -21.61
N GLY A 344 -7.72 3.07 -22.28
CA GLY A 344 -8.55 2.26 -23.14
C GLY A 344 -9.85 1.77 -22.50
N ILE A 345 -10.28 2.41 -21.42
CA ILE A 345 -11.60 2.14 -20.83
C ILE A 345 -12.68 2.59 -21.81
N ASP A 346 -13.71 1.77 -21.99
CA ASP A 346 -14.87 2.13 -22.82
C ASP A 346 -15.72 3.22 -22.17
N LEU A 347 -16.01 4.29 -22.89
CA LEU A 347 -16.76 5.45 -22.38
C LEU A 347 -18.18 5.07 -21.97
N GLN A 348 -18.86 4.25 -22.75
CA GLN A 348 -20.24 3.87 -22.45
C GLN A 348 -20.28 3.08 -21.14
N ARG A 349 -19.39 2.10 -21.01
CA ARG A 349 -19.27 1.27 -19.81
C ARG A 349 -18.85 2.09 -18.59
N TRP A 350 -17.97 3.08 -18.78
CA TRP A 350 -17.57 4.02 -17.73
C TRP A 350 -18.79 4.78 -17.19
N GLU A 351 -19.56 5.47 -18.08
CA GLU A 351 -20.73 6.27 -17.69
C GLU A 351 -21.83 5.40 -17.04
N GLU A 352 -22.07 4.19 -17.55
CA GLU A 352 -23.04 3.24 -16.97
C GLU A 352 -22.69 2.86 -15.52
N LEU A 353 -21.39 2.73 -15.21
CA LEU A 353 -20.92 2.28 -13.90
C LEU A 353 -20.71 3.41 -12.88
N LEU A 354 -20.70 4.68 -13.29
CA LEU A 354 -20.43 5.80 -12.38
C LEU A 354 -21.29 5.78 -11.10
N PRO A 355 -22.62 5.55 -11.14
CA PRO A 355 -23.42 5.48 -9.92
C PRO A 355 -22.99 4.34 -9.00
N THR A 356 -22.80 3.15 -9.55
CA THR A 356 -22.35 1.96 -8.80
C THR A 356 -20.98 2.18 -8.18
N MET A 357 -20.01 2.71 -8.94
CA MET A 357 -18.69 3.02 -8.44
C MET A 357 -18.72 4.07 -7.32
N ALA A 358 -19.60 5.06 -7.41
CA ALA A 358 -19.76 6.06 -6.35
C ALA A 358 -20.31 5.43 -5.05
N GLU A 359 -21.29 4.55 -5.14
CA GLU A 359 -21.83 3.82 -4.00
C GLU A 359 -20.77 2.90 -3.36
N GLN A 360 -20.03 2.15 -4.18
CA GLN A 360 -18.93 1.29 -3.72
C GLN A 360 -17.81 2.10 -3.05
N ALA A 361 -17.45 3.26 -3.61
CA ALA A 361 -16.49 4.17 -3.01
C ALA A 361 -16.94 4.59 -1.60
N LEU A 362 -18.19 5.04 -1.45
CA LEU A 362 -18.74 5.43 -0.14
C LEU A 362 -18.81 4.25 0.83
N ALA A 363 -19.25 3.09 0.38
CA ALA A 363 -19.35 1.87 1.19
C ALA A 363 -17.98 1.41 1.73
N SER A 364 -16.88 1.74 1.05
CA SER A 364 -15.51 1.45 1.52
C SER A 364 -15.15 2.16 2.83
N GLY A 365 -15.89 3.20 3.22
CA GLY A 365 -15.65 4.03 4.40
C GLY A 365 -14.48 5.02 4.25
N SER A 366 -13.64 4.89 3.24
CA SER A 366 -12.47 5.77 3.03
C SER A 366 -12.85 7.23 2.73
N PRO A 367 -13.87 7.53 1.90
CA PRO A 367 -14.29 8.92 1.64
C PRO A 367 -14.73 9.69 2.87
N ALA A 368 -15.22 9.02 3.92
CA ALA A 368 -15.60 9.65 5.18
C ALA A 368 -14.40 10.26 5.94
N ASN A 369 -13.18 9.87 5.59
CA ASN A 369 -11.95 10.40 6.17
C ASN A 369 -11.38 11.59 5.39
N ASN A 370 -11.97 11.92 4.22
CA ASN A 370 -11.51 13.04 3.39
C ASN A 370 -11.80 14.39 4.06
N PRO A 371 -10.98 15.43 3.88
CA PRO A 371 -11.24 16.77 4.42
C PRO A 371 -12.64 17.30 4.06
N LEU A 372 -13.01 17.20 2.80
CA LEU A 372 -14.34 17.45 2.30
C LEU A 372 -15.01 16.10 1.98
N VAL A 373 -15.98 15.70 2.81
CA VAL A 373 -16.68 14.42 2.62
C VAL A 373 -17.67 14.55 1.46
N PRO A 374 -17.49 13.76 0.38
CA PRO A 374 -18.33 13.91 -0.81
C PRO A 374 -19.66 13.18 -0.68
N SER A 375 -20.67 13.68 -1.41
CA SER A 375 -21.87 12.95 -1.79
C SER A 375 -21.58 11.99 -2.97
N ALA A 376 -22.48 11.05 -3.23
CA ALA A 376 -22.38 10.18 -4.41
C ALA A 376 -22.34 10.98 -5.73
N GLY A 377 -23.15 12.06 -5.83
CA GLY A 377 -23.14 12.92 -7.01
C GLY A 377 -21.82 13.65 -7.25
N GLU A 378 -21.14 14.07 -6.19
CA GLU A 378 -19.80 14.69 -6.29
C GLU A 378 -18.74 13.66 -6.70
N ILE A 379 -18.82 12.42 -6.21
CA ILE A 379 -17.93 11.34 -6.65
C ILE A 379 -18.12 11.07 -8.14
N VAL A 380 -19.36 11.01 -8.64
CA VAL A 380 -19.66 10.88 -10.08
C VAL A 380 -19.02 12.02 -10.88
N ALA A 381 -19.15 13.26 -10.40
CA ALA A 381 -18.54 14.43 -11.06
C ALA A 381 -17.01 14.34 -11.07
N LEU A 382 -16.40 13.85 -9.99
CA LEU A 382 -14.96 13.64 -9.91
C LEU A 382 -14.46 12.55 -10.87
N TYR A 383 -15.16 11.44 -11.02
CA TYR A 383 -14.85 10.43 -12.03
C TYR A 383 -14.91 11.00 -13.45
N ARG A 384 -15.95 11.81 -13.78
CA ARG A 384 -16.04 12.50 -15.07
C ARG A 384 -14.89 13.48 -15.29
N ARG A 385 -14.50 14.22 -14.24
CA ARG A 385 -13.34 15.12 -14.31
C ARG A 385 -12.03 14.38 -14.58
N ALA A 386 -11.84 13.20 -14.01
CA ALA A 386 -10.65 12.40 -14.21
C ALA A 386 -10.61 11.68 -15.57
N TRP A 387 -11.73 11.61 -16.31
CA TRP A 387 -11.88 10.83 -17.54
C TRP A 387 -10.85 11.19 -18.63
N SER A 388 -10.60 12.47 -18.85
CA SER A 388 -9.68 12.96 -19.91
C SER A 388 -8.31 13.38 -19.38
N GLY A 389 -8.08 13.38 -18.08
CA GLY A 389 -6.83 13.78 -17.43
C GLY A 389 -6.74 15.27 -17.14
#